data_6ae1c34c0a1ed73fc9273308bfaeee00
#
_entry.id   6ae1c34c0a1ed73fc9273308bfaeee00
#
_cell.length_a   1.000
_cell.length_b   1.000
_cell.length_c   1.000
_cell.angle_alpha   90.00
_cell.angle_beta   90.00
_cell.angle_gamma   90.00
#
_symmetry.space_group_name_H-M   'P 1'
#
loop_
_entity.id
_entity.type
_entity.pdbx_description
1 polymer ?
#
loop_
_entity_poly.entity_id
_entity_poly.type
_entity_poly.pdbx_seq_one_letter_code
_entity_poly.pdbx_strand_id
1 'polypeptide(L)'
;PLRFWYSPKTCILYPVEWNISIPSLGGELIFEPLSDDQEIPVAGATRAIWEGAGRVTGFLEGRPVSGTARLELNGYGYVFRLADVLEHFSRRILRHIQDFFPEVPDEQYFEKCTGFAPERGNVEAVRDFLTRPMWDLLARGGKYWRPMFGILMVEILGIDSTRYEELLSVSTELTHLASLVVDDIEDNALTRRKEACVHIKYGTDIAINAANTLYFLPILK
;
A
#
# COMPACT_ATOMS: atom_id res chain seq x y z
N PRO A 1 7.47 26.04 14.80
CA PRO A 1 6.31 26.80 14.32
C PRO A 1 5.42 27.24 15.49
N LEU A 2 4.76 28.40 15.32
CA LEU A 2 3.82 28.94 16.30
C LEU A 2 2.37 28.67 15.92
N ARG A 3 2.08 28.63 14.62
CA ARG A 3 0.73 28.42 14.08
C ARG A 3 0.75 27.60 12.83
N PHE A 4 -0.33 26.83 12.62
CA PHE A 4 -0.57 26.00 11.45
C PHE A 4 -1.81 26.49 10.70
N TRP A 5 -1.79 26.32 9.38
CA TRP A 5 -2.93 26.55 8.49
C TRP A 5 -3.22 25.26 7.70
N TYR A 6 -4.49 24.92 7.64
CA TYR A 6 -4.97 23.76 6.87
C TYR A 6 -5.52 24.22 5.54
N SER A 7 -4.91 23.77 4.43
CA SER A 7 -5.36 24.13 3.09
C SER A 7 -6.68 23.44 2.77
N PRO A 8 -7.75 24.18 2.44
CA PRO A 8 -9.01 23.57 1.98
C PRO A 8 -8.91 22.97 0.57
N LYS A 9 -7.86 23.32 -0.20
CA LYS A 9 -7.66 22.85 -1.58
C LYS A 9 -6.94 21.52 -1.64
N THR A 10 -5.92 21.34 -0.81
CA THR A 10 -5.01 20.19 -0.86
C THR A 10 -5.08 19.33 0.38
N CYS A 11 -5.81 19.77 1.42
CA CYS A 11 -5.86 19.09 2.73
C CYS A 11 -4.49 18.99 3.42
N ILE A 12 -3.55 19.86 3.08
CA ILE A 12 -2.22 19.88 3.68
C ILE A 12 -2.22 20.84 4.87
N LEU A 13 -1.53 20.46 5.94
CA LEU A 13 -1.33 21.29 7.12
C LEU A 13 0.06 21.92 7.06
N TYR A 14 0.11 23.25 6.88
CA TYR A 14 1.35 24.02 6.81
C TYR A 14 1.63 24.76 8.10
N PRO A 15 2.87 24.73 8.61
CA PRO A 15 3.29 25.59 9.72
C PRO A 15 3.62 27.00 9.16
N VAL A 16 2.65 27.89 9.16
CA VAL A 16 2.75 29.17 8.46
C VAL A 16 3.31 30.32 9.29
N GLU A 17 3.39 30.19 10.61
CA GLU A 17 3.96 31.17 11.52
C GLU A 17 5.11 30.55 12.32
N TRP A 18 6.23 31.27 12.40
CA TRP A 18 7.47 30.73 12.95
C TRP A 18 8.13 31.66 13.93
N ASN A 19 8.66 31.09 15.02
CA ASN A 19 9.73 31.70 15.80
C ASN A 19 11.07 31.14 15.27
N ILE A 20 11.96 32.07 14.88
CA ILE A 20 13.25 31.76 14.27
C ILE A 20 14.33 32.27 15.23
N SER A 21 15.07 31.35 15.83
CA SER A 21 16.22 31.68 16.66
C SER A 21 17.51 31.66 15.84
N ILE A 22 18.32 32.70 15.98
CA ILE A 22 19.63 32.82 15.30
C ILE A 22 20.69 33.04 16.39
N PRO A 23 21.17 31.97 17.03
CA PRO A 23 22.08 32.05 18.18
C PRO A 23 23.36 32.80 17.90
N SER A 24 23.91 32.71 16.68
CA SER A 24 25.15 33.39 16.25
C SER A 24 25.03 34.94 16.24
N LEU A 25 23.79 35.46 16.18
CA LEU A 25 23.50 36.87 16.18
C LEU A 25 22.68 37.30 17.41
N GLY A 26 22.54 36.43 18.41
CA GLY A 26 21.66 36.68 19.56
C GLY A 26 20.26 37.11 19.10
N GLY A 27 19.76 36.51 18.04
CA GLY A 27 18.55 36.92 17.35
C GLY A 27 17.35 36.01 17.63
N GLU A 28 16.20 36.68 17.83
CA GLU A 28 14.88 36.03 17.89
C GLU A 28 13.93 36.80 16.98
N LEU A 29 13.41 36.09 15.97
CA LEU A 29 12.54 36.69 14.97
C LEU A 29 11.22 35.90 14.89
N ILE A 30 10.13 36.64 14.70
CA ILE A 30 8.81 36.04 14.42
C ILE A 30 8.48 36.36 12.96
N PHE A 31 8.16 35.30 12.20
CA PHE A 31 7.60 35.41 10.85
C PHE A 31 6.08 35.21 10.93
N GLU A 32 5.32 36.17 10.43
CA GLU A 32 3.87 36.17 10.30
C GLU A 32 3.50 36.29 8.81
N PRO A 33 2.72 35.36 8.21
CA PRO A 33 2.33 35.46 6.82
C PRO A 33 1.35 36.62 6.58
N LEU A 34 1.42 37.24 5.41
CA LEU A 34 0.46 38.30 4.99
C LEU A 34 -0.94 37.70 4.69
N SER A 35 -0.99 36.43 4.29
CA SER A 35 -2.19 35.60 4.08
C SER A 35 -1.84 34.19 4.37
N ASP A 36 -2.80 33.39 4.83
CA ASP A 36 -2.59 31.96 5.02
C ASP A 36 -2.65 31.20 3.69
N ASP A 37 -3.54 31.60 2.78
CA ASP A 37 -3.68 30.99 1.45
C ASP A 37 -2.63 31.53 0.47
N GLN A 38 -1.41 31.06 0.61
CA GLN A 38 -0.30 31.32 -0.31
C GLN A 38 0.25 30.00 -0.87
N GLU A 39 -0.61 29.00 -0.98
CA GLU A 39 -0.28 27.72 -1.54
C GLU A 39 -0.28 27.76 -3.07
N ILE A 40 0.80 27.22 -3.66
CA ILE A 40 0.98 27.08 -5.11
C ILE A 40 0.82 25.60 -5.46
N PRO A 41 -0.24 25.20 -6.17
CA PRO A 41 -0.36 23.85 -6.67
C PRO A 41 0.71 23.58 -7.73
N VAL A 42 1.51 22.54 -7.53
CA VAL A 42 2.50 22.08 -8.49
C VAL A 42 1.90 20.91 -9.28
N ALA A 43 2.11 20.87 -10.59
CA ALA A 43 1.54 19.85 -11.47
C ALA A 43 1.88 18.42 -11.02
N GLY A 44 0.83 17.61 -10.81
CA GLY A 44 0.89 16.25 -10.28
C GLY A 44 0.07 16.14 -8.99
N ALA A 45 -0.74 15.09 -8.93
CA ALA A 45 -1.77 14.89 -7.90
C ALA A 45 -1.21 14.80 -6.48
N THR A 46 -0.74 15.76 -5.84
CA THR A 46 -0.36 15.81 -4.42
C THR A 46 0.84 16.71 -4.11
N ARG A 47 1.33 17.47 -5.06
CA ARG A 47 2.43 18.38 -4.78
C ARG A 47 1.91 19.81 -4.75
N ALA A 48 1.96 20.39 -3.59
CA ALA A 48 1.79 21.82 -3.42
C ALA A 48 2.97 22.35 -2.59
N ILE A 49 3.39 23.55 -2.90
CA ILE A 49 4.37 24.31 -2.15
C ILE A 49 3.62 25.48 -1.53
N TRP A 50 3.80 25.69 -0.24
CA TRP A 50 3.37 26.94 0.35
C TRP A 50 4.53 27.93 0.24
N GLU A 51 4.34 28.99 -0.51
CA GLU A 51 5.35 29.98 -0.77
C GLU A 51 4.78 31.38 -0.50
N GLY A 52 5.02 31.86 0.70
CA GLY A 52 4.33 33.01 1.23
C GLY A 52 5.24 34.20 1.60
N ALA A 53 4.76 35.39 1.26
CA ALA A 53 5.29 36.62 1.81
C ALA A 53 4.77 36.85 3.23
N GLY A 54 5.61 37.35 4.11
CA GLY A 54 5.26 37.61 5.50
C GLY A 54 6.01 38.84 6.06
N ARG A 55 5.55 39.26 7.23
CA ARG A 55 6.23 40.25 8.05
C ARG A 55 7.16 39.52 9.03
N VAL A 56 8.32 40.10 9.23
CA VAL A 56 9.27 39.67 10.25
C VAL A 56 9.46 40.78 11.26
N THR A 57 9.35 40.42 12.54
CA THR A 57 9.64 41.33 13.66
C THR A 57 10.46 40.58 14.71
N GLY A 58 11.26 41.28 15.47
CA GLY A 58 12.06 40.71 16.53
C GLY A 58 13.27 41.49 16.91
N PHE A 59 14.31 40.78 17.34
CA PHE A 59 15.58 41.40 17.76
C PHE A 59 16.77 40.71 17.11
N LEU A 60 17.77 41.48 16.71
CA LEU A 60 19.09 41.00 16.30
C LEU A 60 20.15 41.85 17.03
N GLU A 61 21.12 41.18 17.66
CA GLU A 61 22.18 41.83 18.46
C GLU A 61 21.62 42.83 19.49
N GLY A 62 20.47 42.48 20.10
CA GLY A 62 19.81 43.31 21.09
C GLY A 62 19.06 44.52 20.54
N ARG A 63 19.01 44.71 19.22
CA ARG A 63 18.31 45.81 18.55
C ARG A 63 17.00 45.32 17.93
N PRO A 64 15.89 46.07 18.07
CA PRO A 64 14.65 45.74 17.42
C PRO A 64 14.79 45.84 15.90
N VAL A 65 14.27 44.83 15.20
CA VAL A 65 14.26 44.80 13.74
C VAL A 65 12.85 44.46 13.23
N SER A 66 12.52 45.00 12.07
CA SER A 66 11.29 44.65 11.35
C SER A 66 11.53 44.69 9.84
N GLY A 67 10.81 43.88 9.11
CA GLY A 67 10.94 43.80 7.66
C GLY A 67 9.93 42.87 7.04
N THR A 68 10.18 42.51 5.80
CA THR A 68 9.42 41.50 5.06
C THR A 68 10.34 40.37 4.68
N ALA A 69 9.79 39.17 4.65
CA ALA A 69 10.49 37.99 4.23
C ALA A 69 9.58 37.09 3.37
N ARG A 70 10.19 36.13 2.71
CA ARG A 70 9.50 35.07 1.98
C ARG A 70 9.84 33.75 2.66
N LEU A 71 8.82 32.94 2.91
CA LEU A 71 8.96 31.61 3.46
C LEU A 71 8.48 30.58 2.43
N GLU A 72 9.30 29.59 2.17
CA GLU A 72 8.95 28.45 1.32
C GLU A 72 8.86 27.20 2.19
N LEU A 73 7.71 26.52 2.13
CA LEU A 73 7.45 25.28 2.81
C LEU A 73 7.24 24.16 1.77
N ASN A 74 8.28 23.37 1.59
CA ASN A 74 8.29 22.26 0.66
C ASN A 74 8.24 20.92 1.41
N GLY A 75 7.57 19.91 0.83
CA GLY A 75 7.51 18.55 1.40
C GLY A 75 6.47 18.36 2.51
N TYR A 76 5.62 19.32 2.79
CA TYR A 76 4.49 19.19 3.71
C TYR A 76 3.29 18.48 3.08
N GLY A 77 3.17 18.54 1.75
CA GLY A 77 2.23 17.70 1.01
C GLY A 77 2.62 16.23 1.12
N TYR A 78 1.66 15.38 0.97
CA TYR A 78 1.88 13.95 0.93
C TYR A 78 2.91 13.65 -0.17
N VAL A 79 4.14 13.39 0.20
CA VAL A 79 5.12 12.85 -0.73
C VAL A 79 4.68 11.41 -0.95
N PHE A 80 3.94 11.19 -2.02
CA PHE A 80 3.52 9.89 -2.49
C PHE A 80 4.78 9.04 -2.72
N ARG A 81 5.14 8.24 -1.75
CA ARG A 81 6.11 7.18 -1.97
C ARG A 81 5.33 5.99 -2.50
N LEU A 82 5.63 5.61 -3.73
CA LEU A 82 5.03 4.39 -4.30
C LEU A 82 5.18 3.19 -3.35
N ALA A 83 6.29 3.11 -2.61
CA ALA A 83 6.52 2.07 -1.62
C ALA A 83 5.47 2.08 -0.50
N ASP A 84 5.11 3.25 0.04
CA ASP A 84 4.14 3.37 1.14
C ASP A 84 2.72 2.99 0.66
N VAL A 85 2.40 3.35 -0.58
CA VAL A 85 1.12 2.97 -1.21
C VAL A 85 1.07 1.47 -1.47
N LEU A 86 2.12 0.90 -2.05
CA LEU A 86 2.22 -0.54 -2.26
C LEU A 86 2.09 -1.29 -0.93
N GLU A 87 2.71 -0.82 0.13
CA GLU A 87 2.62 -1.44 1.46
C GLU A 87 1.19 -1.34 2.03
N HIS A 88 0.55 -0.17 1.90
CA HIS A 88 -0.83 0.02 2.36
C HIS A 88 -1.80 -0.95 1.66
N PHE A 89 -1.73 -1.01 0.32
CA PHE A 89 -2.56 -1.92 -0.46
C PHE A 89 -2.21 -3.38 -0.19
N SER A 90 -0.93 -3.72 -0.10
CA SER A 90 -0.47 -5.10 0.13
C SER A 90 -1.07 -5.71 1.39
N ARG A 91 -1.14 -4.95 2.49
CA ARG A 91 -1.73 -5.43 3.75
C ARG A 91 -3.24 -5.71 3.62
N ARG A 92 -3.96 -4.86 2.90
CA ARG A 92 -5.41 -5.03 2.67
C ARG A 92 -5.67 -6.22 1.76
N ILE A 93 -4.96 -6.28 0.65
CA ILE A 93 -5.07 -7.37 -0.35
C ILE A 93 -4.75 -8.73 0.30
N LEU A 94 -3.65 -8.81 1.05
CA LEU A 94 -3.26 -10.05 1.73
C LEU A 94 -4.33 -10.51 2.73
N ARG A 95 -4.98 -9.59 3.45
CA ARG A 95 -6.09 -9.94 4.35
C ARG A 95 -7.25 -10.58 3.59
N HIS A 96 -7.69 -10.01 2.47
CA HIS A 96 -8.75 -10.59 1.64
C HIS A 96 -8.37 -11.98 1.11
N ILE A 97 -7.10 -12.18 0.76
CA ILE A 97 -6.60 -13.48 0.33
C ILE A 97 -6.62 -14.48 1.49
N GLN A 98 -6.18 -14.08 2.69
CA GLN A 98 -6.18 -14.93 3.89
C GLN A 98 -7.60 -15.36 4.29
N ASP A 99 -8.56 -14.44 4.24
CA ASP A 99 -9.95 -14.69 4.57
C ASP A 99 -10.63 -15.64 3.57
N PHE A 100 -10.26 -15.54 2.30
CA PHE A 100 -10.80 -16.37 1.23
C PHE A 100 -10.09 -17.71 1.07
N PHE A 101 -8.79 -17.74 1.20
CA PHE A 101 -7.91 -18.90 1.02
C PHE A 101 -7.01 -19.04 2.26
N PRO A 102 -7.52 -19.64 3.35
CA PRO A 102 -6.77 -19.78 4.59
C PRO A 102 -5.59 -20.74 4.45
N GLU A 103 -4.49 -20.44 5.14
CA GLU A 103 -3.30 -21.32 5.17
C GLU A 103 -3.63 -22.68 5.80
N VAL A 104 -4.44 -22.66 6.85
CA VAL A 104 -4.92 -23.87 7.54
C VAL A 104 -6.44 -23.93 7.38
N PRO A 105 -6.94 -24.66 6.37
CA PRO A 105 -8.38 -24.86 6.19
C PRO A 105 -8.97 -25.69 7.33
N ASP A 106 -10.19 -25.38 7.71
CA ASP A 106 -11.00 -26.16 8.66
C ASP A 106 -12.13 -26.93 7.93
N GLU A 107 -12.91 -27.67 8.68
CA GLU A 107 -14.05 -28.42 8.15
C GLU A 107 -15.10 -27.49 7.53
N GLN A 108 -15.35 -26.33 8.12
CA GLN A 108 -16.31 -25.37 7.62
C GLN A 108 -15.86 -24.75 6.27
N TYR A 109 -14.58 -24.48 6.14
CA TYR A 109 -14.01 -24.02 4.87
C TYR A 109 -14.12 -25.10 3.79
N PHE A 110 -13.81 -26.35 4.14
CA PHE A 110 -13.93 -27.48 3.23
C PHE A 110 -15.37 -27.63 2.72
N GLU A 111 -16.34 -27.64 3.63
CA GLU A 111 -17.78 -27.78 3.27
C GLU A 111 -18.24 -26.59 2.40
N LYS A 112 -17.82 -25.38 2.71
CA LYS A 112 -18.10 -24.18 1.90
C LYS A 112 -17.58 -24.29 0.47
N CYS A 113 -16.38 -24.83 0.28
CA CYS A 113 -15.74 -24.94 -1.03
C CYS A 113 -16.26 -26.12 -1.86
N THR A 114 -16.61 -27.24 -1.22
CA THR A 114 -16.96 -28.47 -1.91
C THR A 114 -18.48 -28.75 -1.94
N GLY A 115 -19.24 -28.12 -1.04
CA GLY A 115 -20.66 -28.45 -0.82
C GLY A 115 -20.91 -29.76 -0.07
N PHE A 116 -19.89 -30.42 0.44
CA PHE A 116 -19.97 -31.72 1.13
C PHE A 116 -19.28 -31.64 2.49
N ALA A 117 -19.84 -32.31 3.48
CA ALA A 117 -19.18 -32.52 4.76
C ALA A 117 -17.86 -33.29 4.57
N PRO A 118 -16.77 -32.89 5.25
CA PRO A 118 -15.50 -33.57 5.10
C PRO A 118 -15.55 -34.99 5.70
N GLU A 119 -14.98 -35.93 4.98
CA GLU A 119 -14.63 -37.21 5.53
C GLU A 119 -13.31 -37.13 6.31
N ARG A 120 -13.04 -38.11 7.15
CA ARG A 120 -11.82 -38.16 7.95
C ARG A 120 -10.58 -38.10 7.05
N GLY A 121 -9.70 -37.11 7.30
CA GLY A 121 -8.46 -36.93 6.57
C GLY A 121 -8.57 -36.02 5.32
N ASN A 122 -9.78 -35.63 4.89
CA ASN A 122 -9.93 -34.80 3.70
C ASN A 122 -9.40 -33.35 3.92
N VAL A 123 -9.60 -32.81 5.11
CA VAL A 123 -9.14 -31.47 5.45
C VAL A 123 -7.60 -31.43 5.50
N GLU A 124 -6.98 -32.43 6.09
CA GLU A 124 -5.53 -32.57 6.12
C GLU A 124 -4.95 -32.76 4.72
N ALA A 125 -5.60 -33.52 3.86
CA ALA A 125 -5.16 -33.66 2.47
C ALA A 125 -5.25 -32.34 1.71
N VAL A 126 -6.34 -31.57 1.87
CA VAL A 126 -6.46 -30.24 1.28
C VAL A 126 -5.35 -29.32 1.79
N ARG A 127 -5.08 -29.33 3.09
CA ARG A 127 -4.00 -28.54 3.66
C ARG A 127 -2.65 -28.92 3.07
N ASP A 128 -2.29 -30.18 3.08
CA ASP A 128 -0.92 -30.62 2.77
C ASP A 128 -0.62 -30.62 1.26
N PHE A 129 -1.64 -30.83 0.42
CA PHE A 129 -1.45 -30.96 -1.03
C PHE A 129 -1.98 -29.77 -1.85
N LEU A 130 -2.82 -28.90 -1.28
CA LEU A 130 -3.35 -27.74 -2.01
C LEU A 130 -2.97 -26.41 -1.34
N THR A 131 -3.35 -26.19 -0.07
CA THR A 131 -3.15 -24.87 0.53
C THR A 131 -1.69 -24.62 0.91
N ARG A 132 -1.03 -25.54 1.57
CA ARG A 132 0.36 -25.40 2.02
C ARG A 132 1.36 -25.12 0.89
N PRO A 133 1.36 -25.83 -0.27
CA PRO A 133 2.26 -25.51 -1.37
C PRO A 133 2.07 -24.10 -1.92
N MET A 134 0.83 -23.61 -1.99
CA MET A 134 0.54 -22.28 -2.50
C MET A 134 0.86 -21.18 -1.48
N TRP A 135 0.62 -21.44 -0.19
CA TRP A 135 1.00 -20.54 0.88
C TRP A 135 2.50 -20.40 1.04
N ASP A 136 3.27 -21.47 0.77
CA ASP A 136 4.73 -21.39 0.73
C ASP A 136 5.19 -20.31 -0.28
N LEU A 137 4.59 -20.26 -1.47
CA LEU A 137 4.90 -19.23 -2.46
C LEU A 137 4.32 -17.85 -2.08
N LEU A 138 3.10 -17.80 -1.56
CA LEU A 138 2.43 -16.57 -1.17
C LEU A 138 3.16 -15.87 -0.01
N ALA A 139 3.59 -16.63 1.00
CA ALA A 139 4.32 -16.14 2.18
C ALA A 139 5.68 -15.50 1.84
N ARG A 140 6.28 -15.85 0.70
CA ARG A 140 7.51 -15.21 0.20
C ARG A 140 7.28 -13.74 -0.23
N GLY A 141 6.04 -13.26 -0.11
CA GLY A 141 5.64 -11.89 -0.38
C GLY A 141 5.47 -11.57 -1.87
N GLY A 142 4.97 -10.40 -2.15
CA GLY A 142 4.73 -9.87 -3.48
C GLY A 142 4.47 -8.37 -3.42
N LYS A 143 4.49 -7.71 -4.56
CA LYS A 143 4.14 -6.28 -4.65
C LYS A 143 2.64 -6.05 -4.78
N TYR A 144 1.87 -7.08 -5.05
CA TYR A 144 0.40 -7.07 -5.22
C TYR A 144 -0.12 -5.94 -6.12
N TRP A 145 0.70 -5.54 -7.11
CA TRP A 145 0.38 -4.39 -7.95
C TRP A 145 -0.81 -4.63 -8.90
N ARG A 146 -1.08 -5.90 -9.27
CA ARG A 146 -2.22 -6.23 -10.15
C ARG A 146 -3.57 -5.95 -9.49
N PRO A 147 -3.88 -6.50 -8.30
CA PRO A 147 -5.10 -6.15 -7.60
C PRO A 147 -5.15 -4.68 -7.23
N MET A 148 -4.04 -4.07 -6.79
CA MET A 148 -3.97 -2.63 -6.53
C MET A 148 -4.36 -1.81 -7.77
N PHE A 149 -3.84 -2.15 -8.94
CA PHE A 149 -4.19 -1.47 -10.19
C PHE A 149 -5.70 -1.59 -10.49
N GLY A 150 -6.28 -2.79 -10.32
CA GLY A 150 -7.72 -3.00 -10.47
C GLY A 150 -8.56 -2.11 -9.52
N ILE A 151 -8.18 -2.04 -8.25
CA ILE A 151 -8.84 -1.20 -7.25
C ILE A 151 -8.76 0.28 -7.64
N LEU A 152 -7.57 0.77 -8.02
CA LEU A 152 -7.37 2.16 -8.45
C LEU A 152 -8.17 2.49 -9.72
N MET A 153 -8.30 1.56 -10.66
CA MET A 153 -9.14 1.77 -11.85
C MET A 153 -10.61 1.94 -11.50
N VAL A 154 -11.13 1.18 -10.53
CA VAL A 154 -12.50 1.33 -10.03
C VAL A 154 -12.69 2.71 -9.38
N GLU A 155 -11.72 3.16 -8.58
CA GLU A 155 -11.74 4.49 -7.95
C GLU A 155 -11.67 5.63 -8.97
N ILE A 156 -10.85 5.51 -10.02
CA ILE A 156 -10.76 6.49 -11.12
C ILE A 156 -12.10 6.64 -11.84
N LEU A 157 -12.89 5.56 -11.93
CA LEU A 157 -14.23 5.59 -12.50
C LEU A 157 -15.29 6.19 -11.56
N GLY A 158 -14.90 6.64 -10.37
CA GLY A 158 -15.82 7.21 -9.36
C GLY A 158 -16.71 6.17 -8.68
N ILE A 159 -16.32 4.89 -8.72
CA ILE A 159 -17.05 3.79 -8.12
C ILE A 159 -16.44 3.49 -6.75
N ASP A 160 -17.27 3.15 -5.77
CA ASP A 160 -16.83 2.71 -4.45
C ASP A 160 -16.06 1.39 -4.56
N SER A 161 -14.73 1.45 -4.45
CA SER A 161 -13.84 0.31 -4.61
C SER A 161 -14.00 -0.75 -3.52
N THR A 162 -14.52 -0.39 -2.34
CA THR A 162 -14.68 -1.31 -1.20
C THR A 162 -15.55 -2.52 -1.53
N ARG A 163 -16.51 -2.36 -2.45
CA ARG A 163 -17.39 -3.43 -2.92
C ARG A 163 -16.68 -4.47 -3.79
N TYR A 164 -15.59 -4.11 -4.42
CA TYR A 164 -14.88 -4.93 -5.40
C TYR A 164 -13.49 -5.36 -4.92
N GLU A 165 -13.03 -4.80 -3.81
CA GLU A 165 -11.67 -4.98 -3.32
C GLU A 165 -11.35 -6.45 -3.04
N GLU A 166 -12.26 -7.17 -2.40
CA GLU A 166 -12.08 -8.60 -2.14
C GLU A 166 -12.04 -9.40 -3.45
N LEU A 167 -12.99 -9.18 -4.36
CA LEU A 167 -13.04 -9.84 -5.66
C LEU A 167 -11.76 -9.59 -6.46
N LEU A 168 -11.33 -8.33 -6.56
CA LEU A 168 -10.12 -7.94 -7.28
C LEU A 168 -8.87 -8.53 -6.64
N SER A 169 -8.78 -8.54 -5.31
CA SER A 169 -7.65 -9.09 -4.58
C SER A 169 -7.53 -10.60 -4.80
N VAL A 170 -8.61 -11.31 -4.60
CA VAL A 170 -8.65 -12.78 -4.69
C VAL A 170 -8.44 -13.25 -6.13
N SER A 171 -9.26 -12.74 -7.08
CA SER A 171 -9.24 -13.25 -8.45
C SER A 171 -7.91 -12.97 -9.14
N THR A 172 -7.38 -11.75 -9.02
CA THR A 172 -6.17 -11.39 -9.77
C THR A 172 -4.92 -11.99 -9.16
N GLU A 173 -4.79 -12.01 -7.84
CA GLU A 173 -3.56 -12.48 -7.21
C GLU A 173 -3.48 -14.01 -7.14
N LEU A 174 -4.56 -14.72 -6.82
CA LEU A 174 -4.53 -16.18 -6.79
C LEU A 174 -4.33 -16.77 -8.18
N THR A 175 -5.00 -16.24 -9.20
CA THR A 175 -4.78 -16.65 -10.59
C THR A 175 -3.34 -16.37 -11.03
N HIS A 176 -2.79 -15.21 -10.67
CA HIS A 176 -1.39 -14.90 -10.94
C HIS A 176 -0.43 -15.84 -10.21
N LEU A 177 -0.71 -16.16 -8.95
CA LEU A 177 0.12 -17.09 -8.18
C LEU A 177 0.14 -18.47 -8.84
N ALA A 178 -1.02 -18.93 -9.31
CA ALA A 178 -1.15 -20.17 -10.08
C ALA A 178 -0.29 -20.13 -11.35
N SER A 179 -0.36 -19.04 -12.12
CA SER A 179 0.42 -18.91 -13.35
C SER A 179 1.92 -18.96 -13.09
N LEU A 180 2.40 -18.40 -11.99
CA LEU A 180 3.82 -18.46 -11.63
C LEU A 180 4.30 -19.87 -11.37
N VAL A 181 3.47 -20.73 -10.77
CA VAL A 181 3.81 -22.13 -10.54
C VAL A 181 3.88 -22.92 -11.85
N VAL A 182 2.95 -22.67 -12.76
CA VAL A 182 2.93 -23.32 -14.08
C VAL A 182 4.14 -22.85 -14.92
N ASP A 183 4.41 -21.54 -14.96
CA ASP A 183 5.60 -20.99 -15.62
C ASP A 183 6.89 -21.64 -15.11
N ASP A 184 7.03 -21.77 -13.79
CA ASP A 184 8.20 -22.41 -13.18
C ASP A 184 8.41 -23.86 -13.61
N ILE A 185 7.31 -24.58 -13.86
CA ILE A 185 7.37 -25.95 -14.36
C ILE A 185 7.74 -25.98 -15.85
N GLU A 186 7.11 -25.14 -16.66
CA GLU A 186 7.36 -25.04 -18.11
C GLU A 186 8.80 -24.60 -18.41
N ASP A 187 9.29 -23.64 -17.62
CA ASP A 187 10.66 -23.10 -17.75
C ASP A 187 11.73 -23.98 -17.09
N ASN A 188 11.34 -25.06 -16.39
CA ASN A 188 12.24 -25.86 -15.55
C ASN A 188 13.03 -24.98 -14.55
N ALA A 189 12.38 -23.95 -13.99
CA ALA A 189 13.01 -23.03 -13.06
C ALA A 189 13.31 -23.72 -11.73
N LEU A 190 14.50 -23.48 -11.19
CA LEU A 190 14.92 -24.07 -9.91
C LEU A 190 14.52 -23.20 -8.72
N THR A 191 14.44 -21.88 -8.91
CA THR A 191 14.20 -20.94 -7.81
C THR A 191 13.22 -19.86 -8.19
N ARG A 192 12.34 -19.49 -7.24
CA ARG A 192 11.41 -18.35 -7.31
C ARG A 192 11.42 -17.56 -6.01
N ARG A 193 11.57 -16.24 -6.09
CA ARG A 193 11.64 -15.35 -4.93
C ARG A 193 12.69 -15.81 -3.91
N LYS A 194 13.88 -16.21 -4.39
CA LYS A 194 15.06 -16.65 -3.63
C LYS A 194 14.95 -18.02 -2.94
N GLU A 195 13.89 -18.76 -3.16
CA GLU A 195 13.70 -20.12 -2.63
C GLU A 195 13.43 -21.11 -3.75
N ALA A 196 13.52 -22.41 -3.46
CA ALA A 196 13.21 -23.47 -4.42
C ALA A 196 11.77 -23.32 -4.94
N CYS A 197 11.57 -23.55 -6.25
CA CYS A 197 10.22 -23.52 -6.83
C CYS A 197 9.30 -24.57 -6.19
N VAL A 198 7.98 -24.31 -6.24
CA VAL A 198 6.98 -25.20 -5.63
C VAL A 198 7.09 -26.63 -6.13
N HIS A 199 7.27 -26.83 -7.45
CA HIS A 199 7.42 -28.16 -8.04
C HIS A 199 8.71 -28.88 -7.63
N ILE A 200 9.76 -28.15 -7.30
CA ILE A 200 11.01 -28.74 -6.76
C ILE A 200 10.80 -29.18 -5.31
N LYS A 201 10.04 -28.42 -4.52
CA LYS A 201 9.86 -28.64 -3.09
C LYS A 201 8.80 -29.68 -2.76
N TYR A 202 7.72 -29.70 -3.53
CA TYR A 202 6.53 -30.53 -3.27
C TYR A 202 6.26 -31.62 -4.32
N GLY A 203 6.98 -31.60 -5.45
CA GLY A 203 6.71 -32.45 -6.62
C GLY A 203 5.83 -31.76 -7.65
N THR A 204 6.03 -32.15 -8.92
CA THR A 204 5.34 -31.51 -10.06
C THR A 204 3.83 -31.78 -10.05
N ASP A 205 3.42 -32.98 -9.68
CA ASP A 205 2.02 -33.40 -9.56
C ASP A 205 1.25 -32.57 -8.52
N ILE A 206 1.83 -32.38 -7.33
CA ILE A 206 1.26 -31.54 -6.28
C ILE A 206 1.22 -30.07 -6.73
N ALA A 207 2.30 -29.57 -7.31
CA ALA A 207 2.39 -28.19 -7.77
C ALA A 207 1.33 -27.85 -8.83
N ILE A 208 1.13 -28.73 -9.83
CA ILE A 208 0.11 -28.53 -10.87
C ILE A 208 -1.30 -28.57 -10.26
N ASN A 209 -1.61 -29.53 -9.41
CA ASN A 209 -2.94 -29.64 -8.81
C ASN A 209 -3.25 -28.45 -7.88
N ALA A 210 -2.28 -28.02 -7.09
CA ALA A 210 -2.42 -26.83 -6.25
C ALA A 210 -2.61 -25.56 -7.08
N ALA A 211 -1.84 -25.36 -8.16
CA ALA A 211 -2.01 -24.24 -9.08
C ALA A 211 -3.38 -24.27 -9.77
N ASN A 212 -3.80 -25.42 -10.29
CA ASN A 212 -5.12 -25.59 -10.92
C ASN A 212 -6.25 -25.22 -9.96
N THR A 213 -6.13 -25.58 -8.69
CA THR A 213 -7.12 -25.17 -7.67
C THR A 213 -7.25 -23.67 -7.62
N LEU A 214 -6.14 -22.91 -7.65
CA LEU A 214 -6.17 -21.45 -7.61
C LEU A 214 -6.64 -20.77 -8.91
N TYR A 215 -6.64 -21.46 -10.04
CA TYR A 215 -7.30 -20.97 -11.26
C TYR A 215 -8.81 -20.98 -11.14
N PHE A 216 -9.37 -21.95 -10.47
CA PHE A 216 -10.83 -22.17 -10.41
C PHE A 216 -11.47 -21.70 -9.11
N LEU A 217 -10.78 -21.80 -7.98
CA LEU A 217 -11.31 -21.43 -6.68
C LEU A 217 -11.86 -19.98 -6.63
N PRO A 218 -11.22 -18.97 -7.24
CA PRO A 218 -11.75 -17.60 -7.25
C PRO A 218 -13.09 -17.43 -7.97
N ILE A 219 -13.50 -18.38 -8.81
CA ILE A 219 -14.80 -18.35 -9.50
C ILE A 219 -15.97 -18.54 -8.51
N LEU A 220 -15.68 -19.08 -7.33
CA LEU A 220 -16.68 -19.25 -6.25
C LEU A 220 -17.01 -17.91 -5.56
N LYS A 221 -16.31 -16.81 -5.93
CA LYS A 221 -16.51 -15.47 -5.40
C LYS A 221 -17.46 -14.66 -6.24
#